data_efbe73d3f7c63a3ee9f82b3817ec7daa
#
_entry.id   efbe73d3f7c63a3ee9f82b3817ec7daa
#
_cell.length_a   1.000
_cell.length_b   1.000
_cell.length_c   1.000
_cell.angle_alpha   90.00
_cell.angle_beta   90.00
_cell.angle_gamma   90.00
#
_symmetry.space_group_name_H-M   'P 1'
#
loop_
_entity.id
_entity.type
_entity.pdbx_description
1 polymer ?
#
loop_
_entity_poly.entity_id
_entity_poly.type
_entity_poly.pdbx_seq_one_letter_code
_entity_poly.pdbx_strand_id
1 'polypeptide(L)'
;GQSPYEDGPGFALSQQPRMPAPVPIPVEEAVGKHALHDMTQIIPGKEKGAAFVAGQELSAGDICRLQQMGKNRVYVQENTPHPEGWVHEDDAARGFARLMPGDGVEVEAAPREGKVNFRATRDGMLLVDTERLERFNLVPDVMCCTRHNYSVLTAGTRLAGSRAIPLFLSRPGFLKALSVLEDGPLFKVVPMRKAKIGILVTGTEVFQGLIEDRFAPIITQKAQQHHCEVVKTLFAPDDADLIVRGVRDLLDAGADFIVTTAGMSVDPDDLTRKGLTEAGLTDTLSGV
;
A
#
# COMPACT_ATOMS: atom_id res chain seq x y z
N GLY A 1 29.70 27.42 -1.28
CA GLY A 1 28.37 27.12 -1.74
C GLY A 1 27.50 26.79 -0.55
N GLN A 2 26.55 27.67 -0.21
CA GLN A 2 25.59 27.45 0.86
C GLN A 2 24.62 26.33 0.43
N SER A 3 24.30 25.43 1.36
CA SER A 3 23.34 24.36 1.14
C SER A 3 21.93 24.94 0.93
N PRO A 4 21.15 24.50 -0.07
CA PRO A 4 19.79 24.99 -0.28
C PRO A 4 18.79 24.58 0.82
N TYR A 5 19.25 23.95 1.91
CA TYR A 5 18.44 23.48 3.03
C TYR A 5 18.58 24.35 4.30
N GLU A 6 19.35 25.46 4.25
CA GLU A 6 19.56 26.30 5.44
C GLU A 6 18.42 27.31 5.71
N ASP A 7 17.50 27.55 4.76
CA ASP A 7 16.39 28.51 4.89
C ASP A 7 14.98 27.88 4.84
N GLY A 8 14.85 26.56 5.01
CA GLY A 8 13.54 25.92 5.24
C GLY A 8 12.95 26.36 6.58
N PRO A 9 11.59 26.38 6.75
CA PRO A 9 10.97 26.62 8.04
C PRO A 9 11.61 25.63 9.02
N GLY A 10 12.40 26.18 9.95
CA GLY A 10 13.18 25.38 10.87
C GLY A 10 12.26 24.34 11.51
N PHE A 11 12.61 23.07 11.40
CA PHE A 11 12.03 22.03 12.23
C PHE A 11 12.31 22.45 13.67
N ALA A 12 11.42 23.26 14.22
CA ALA A 12 11.32 23.39 15.65
C ALA A 12 10.98 21.99 16.13
N LEU A 13 11.99 21.24 16.57
CA LEU A 13 11.78 20.09 17.43
C LEU A 13 10.97 20.65 18.59
N SER A 14 9.62 20.57 18.45
CA SER A 14 8.72 20.93 19.53
C SER A 14 9.24 20.16 20.73
N GLN A 15 9.46 20.86 21.83
CA GLN A 15 9.79 20.23 23.12
C GLN A 15 8.56 19.45 23.55
N GLN A 16 8.32 18.30 22.89
CA GLN A 16 7.34 17.36 23.38
C GLN A 16 7.88 16.84 24.72
N PRO A 17 7.04 16.78 25.76
CA PRO A 17 7.46 16.23 27.03
C PRO A 17 7.99 14.82 26.74
N ARG A 18 9.28 14.63 26.96
CA ARG A 18 9.89 13.31 26.86
C ARG A 18 9.33 12.49 28.02
N MET A 19 8.78 11.32 27.71
CA MET A 19 8.47 10.35 28.74
C MET A 19 9.72 10.11 29.60
N PRO A 20 9.61 10.05 30.93
CA PRO A 20 10.65 9.46 31.75
C PRO A 20 10.97 8.07 31.18
N ALA A 21 12.18 7.89 30.65
CA ALA A 21 12.57 6.63 30.05
C ALA A 21 12.34 5.51 31.07
N PRO A 22 11.78 4.35 30.68
CA PRO A 22 11.71 3.21 31.58
C PRO A 22 13.10 2.93 32.13
N VAL A 23 13.23 2.73 33.42
CA VAL A 23 14.54 2.46 34.04
C VAL A 23 14.86 0.97 33.86
N PRO A 24 15.92 0.64 33.07
CA PRO A 24 16.28 -0.76 32.87
C PRO A 24 16.95 -1.29 34.14
N ILE A 25 16.59 -2.49 34.53
CA ILE A 25 17.23 -3.20 35.66
C ILE A 25 18.21 -4.28 35.15
N PRO A 26 19.24 -4.65 35.91
CA PRO A 26 20.04 -5.84 35.64
C PRO A 26 19.16 -7.09 35.51
N VAL A 27 19.50 -7.99 34.59
CA VAL A 27 18.66 -9.20 34.35
C VAL A 27 18.58 -10.08 35.59
N GLU A 28 19.61 -10.08 36.45
CA GLU A 28 19.65 -10.82 37.69
C GLU A 28 18.58 -10.36 38.70
N GLU A 29 18.17 -9.09 38.63
CA GLU A 29 17.14 -8.50 39.48
C GLU A 29 15.73 -8.65 38.89
N ALA A 30 15.61 -9.27 37.69
CA ALA A 30 14.35 -9.42 36.99
C ALA A 30 13.58 -10.69 37.33
N VAL A 31 14.16 -11.59 38.14
CA VAL A 31 13.49 -12.84 38.56
C VAL A 31 12.21 -12.52 39.33
N GLY A 32 11.09 -13.16 38.93
CA GLY A 32 9.75 -12.94 39.50
C GLY A 32 9.07 -11.66 39.04
N LYS A 33 9.67 -10.88 38.11
CA LYS A 33 9.08 -9.68 37.51
C LYS A 33 8.59 -9.97 36.12
N HIS A 34 7.69 -9.10 35.59
CA HIS A 34 7.08 -9.30 34.29
C HIS A 34 7.76 -8.46 33.23
N ALA A 35 8.08 -9.09 32.11
CA ALA A 35 8.66 -8.39 30.94
C ALA A 35 7.75 -7.25 30.47
N LEU A 36 8.32 -6.05 30.25
CA LEU A 36 7.56 -4.89 29.83
C LEU A 36 7.12 -4.97 28.37
N HIS A 37 7.91 -5.59 27.50
CA HIS A 37 7.67 -5.71 26.06
C HIS A 37 8.19 -7.05 25.51
N ASP A 38 7.77 -7.38 24.29
CA ASP A 38 8.28 -8.56 23.58
C ASP A 38 9.79 -8.45 23.35
N MET A 39 10.51 -9.53 23.61
CA MET A 39 11.95 -9.58 23.33
C MET A 39 12.23 -10.65 22.28
N THR A 40 12.72 -10.23 21.13
CA THR A 40 12.96 -11.08 19.98
C THR A 40 14.39 -11.64 20.00
N GLN A 41 14.54 -12.92 19.70
CA GLN A 41 15.84 -13.54 19.44
C GLN A 41 16.04 -13.70 17.93
N ILE A 42 17.19 -13.26 17.43
CA ILE A 42 17.62 -13.47 16.05
C ILE A 42 18.62 -14.61 16.06
N ILE A 43 18.26 -15.76 15.51
CA ILE A 43 19.17 -16.89 15.29
C ILE A 43 19.45 -16.95 13.80
N PRO A 44 20.71 -16.75 13.34
CA PRO A 44 21.06 -16.87 11.92
C PRO A 44 20.60 -18.23 11.36
N GLY A 45 19.87 -18.21 10.24
CA GLY A 45 19.38 -19.43 9.58
C GLY A 45 18.10 -20.05 10.17
N LYS A 46 17.48 -19.44 11.19
CA LYS A 46 16.16 -19.83 11.73
C LYS A 46 15.18 -18.66 11.67
N GLU A 47 13.88 -18.97 11.74
CA GLU A 47 12.85 -17.92 11.76
C GLU A 47 13.01 -17.02 13.00
N LYS A 48 12.78 -15.72 12.80
CA LYS A 48 12.76 -14.71 13.83
C LYS A 48 11.50 -14.91 14.70
N GLY A 49 11.68 -15.15 16.00
CA GLY A 49 10.57 -15.34 16.94
C GLY A 49 10.76 -14.54 18.23
N ALA A 50 9.65 -14.22 18.91
CA ALA A 50 9.70 -13.67 20.25
C ALA A 50 10.25 -14.76 21.20
N ALA A 51 11.34 -14.45 21.88
CA ALA A 51 11.91 -15.33 22.90
C ALA A 51 11.18 -15.16 24.25
N PHE A 52 10.67 -13.95 24.50
CA PHE A 52 9.86 -13.57 25.65
C PHE A 52 8.74 -12.65 25.17
N VAL A 53 7.58 -12.74 25.78
CA VAL A 53 6.42 -11.90 25.46
C VAL A 53 6.15 -10.90 26.59
N ALA A 54 5.57 -9.75 26.23
CA ALA A 54 5.13 -8.76 27.20
C ALA A 54 4.20 -9.38 28.25
N GLY A 55 4.42 -9.05 29.53
CA GLY A 55 3.65 -9.61 30.64
C GLY A 55 4.08 -11.01 31.08
N GLN A 56 5.08 -11.63 30.45
CA GLN A 56 5.63 -12.91 30.89
C GLN A 56 6.46 -12.72 32.18
N GLU A 57 6.19 -13.51 33.18
CA GLU A 57 7.03 -13.57 34.37
C GLU A 57 8.40 -14.20 34.03
N LEU A 58 9.47 -13.52 34.43
CA LEU A 58 10.84 -13.94 34.17
C LEU A 58 11.32 -14.87 35.32
N SER A 59 11.58 -16.11 34.98
CA SER A 59 12.11 -17.11 35.89
C SER A 59 13.64 -17.05 36.01
N ALA A 60 14.21 -17.69 37.06
CA ALA A 60 15.65 -17.82 37.20
C ALA A 60 16.31 -18.52 35.98
N GLY A 61 15.62 -19.46 35.33
CA GLY A 61 16.09 -20.12 34.11
C GLY A 61 16.15 -19.17 32.88
N ASP A 62 15.32 -18.12 32.84
CA ASP A 62 15.26 -17.17 31.77
C ASP A 62 16.43 -16.19 31.78
N ILE A 63 17.08 -15.97 32.93
CA ILE A 63 18.22 -15.07 33.05
C ILE A 63 19.38 -15.55 32.16
N CYS A 64 19.72 -16.83 32.21
CA CYS A 64 20.77 -17.40 31.36
C CYS A 64 20.43 -17.21 29.87
N ARG A 65 19.17 -17.38 29.49
CA ARG A 65 18.70 -17.20 28.12
C ARG A 65 18.78 -15.74 27.68
N LEU A 66 18.42 -14.79 28.52
CA LEU A 66 18.54 -13.36 28.28
C LEU A 66 20.02 -12.99 28.07
N GLN A 67 20.93 -13.48 28.91
CA GLN A 67 22.36 -13.23 28.77
C GLN A 67 22.93 -13.84 27.49
N GLN A 68 22.50 -15.07 27.11
CA GLN A 68 22.87 -15.66 25.81
C GLN A 68 22.37 -14.85 24.60
N MET A 69 21.28 -14.09 24.74
CA MET A 69 20.78 -13.14 23.75
C MET A 69 21.53 -11.79 23.77
N GLY A 70 22.58 -11.67 24.63
CA GLY A 70 23.35 -10.43 24.80
C GLY A 70 22.63 -9.36 25.62
N LYS A 71 21.58 -9.71 26.35
CA LYS A 71 20.82 -8.77 27.18
C LYS A 71 21.30 -8.84 28.61
N ASN A 72 21.94 -7.79 29.09
CA ASN A 72 22.38 -7.65 30.48
C ASN A 72 21.43 -6.78 31.30
N ARG A 73 20.49 -6.11 30.67
CA ARG A 73 19.46 -5.25 31.27
C ARG A 73 18.12 -5.46 30.58
N VAL A 74 17.05 -5.36 31.33
CA VAL A 74 15.67 -5.51 30.83
C VAL A 74 14.76 -4.45 31.46
N TYR A 75 13.68 -4.13 30.74
CA TYR A 75 12.58 -3.35 31.28
C TYR A 75 11.52 -4.29 31.86
N VAL A 76 11.03 -4.00 33.05
CA VAL A 76 10.00 -4.77 33.73
C VAL A 76 8.80 -3.89 34.08
N GLN A 77 7.61 -4.48 34.15
CA GLN A 77 6.36 -3.75 34.38
C GLN A 77 6.36 -3.09 35.76
N GLU A 78 6.87 -3.76 36.75
CA GLU A 78 6.89 -3.32 38.17
C GLU A 78 7.69 -2.03 38.39
N ASN A 79 8.71 -1.81 37.56
CA ASN A 79 9.58 -0.64 37.65
C ASN A 79 9.18 0.47 36.62
N THR A 80 8.13 0.25 35.86
CA THR A 80 7.66 1.20 34.84
C THR A 80 6.18 1.44 35.09
N PRO A 81 5.83 2.40 35.96
CA PRO A 81 4.43 2.77 36.12
C PRO A 81 3.88 3.24 34.77
N HIS A 82 2.66 2.83 34.43
CA HIS A 82 1.92 3.41 33.29
C HIS A 82 1.75 4.91 33.57
N PRO A 83 2.52 5.78 32.96
CA PRO A 83 2.40 7.20 33.28
C PRO A 83 1.07 7.72 32.73
N GLU A 84 0.32 8.43 33.52
CA GLU A 84 -0.83 9.19 33.04
C GLU A 84 -0.42 10.02 31.82
N GLY A 85 -1.21 9.97 30.74
CA GLY A 85 -0.92 10.73 29.54
C GLY A 85 -0.06 10.01 28.47
N TRP A 86 0.23 8.71 28.65
CA TRP A 86 0.97 7.90 27.69
C TRP A 86 0.18 6.69 27.21
N VAL A 87 0.48 6.20 26.02
CA VAL A 87 -0.17 5.04 25.38
C VAL A 87 0.92 4.05 25.00
N HIS A 88 0.76 2.80 25.42
CA HIS A 88 1.70 1.73 25.04
C HIS A 88 1.69 1.51 23.52
N GLU A 89 2.84 1.15 22.95
CA GLU A 89 3.01 0.95 21.50
C GLU A 89 1.99 -0.02 20.90
N ASP A 90 1.67 -1.12 21.61
CA ASP A 90 0.70 -2.10 21.12
C ASP A 90 -0.74 -1.59 21.18
N ASP A 91 -1.10 -0.75 22.15
CA ASP A 91 -2.41 -0.12 22.21
C ASP A 91 -2.56 0.91 21.09
N ALA A 92 -1.49 1.67 20.80
CA ALA A 92 -1.46 2.57 19.66
C ALA A 92 -1.62 1.80 18.35
N ALA A 93 -0.88 0.71 18.16
CA ALA A 93 -0.98 -0.14 16.98
C ALA A 93 -2.37 -0.78 16.83
N ARG A 94 -3.04 -1.16 17.94
CA ARG A 94 -4.46 -1.60 17.92
C ARG A 94 -5.40 -0.50 17.45
N GLY A 95 -5.15 0.75 17.88
CA GLY A 95 -5.90 1.92 17.39
C GLY A 95 -5.76 2.08 15.87
N PHE A 96 -4.54 2.01 15.35
CA PHE A 96 -4.25 2.09 13.90
C PHE A 96 -4.89 0.93 13.13
N ALA A 97 -4.81 -0.29 13.68
CA ALA A 97 -5.39 -1.50 13.09
C ALA A 97 -6.90 -1.40 12.87
N ARG A 98 -7.61 -0.61 13.67
CA ARG A 98 -9.07 -0.42 13.55
C ARG A 98 -9.47 0.60 12.49
N LEU A 99 -8.65 1.62 12.27
CA LEU A 99 -9.04 2.77 11.44
C LEU A 99 -8.40 2.77 10.06
N MET A 100 -7.22 2.15 9.90
CA MET A 100 -6.50 2.18 8.63
C MET A 100 -7.12 1.32 7.53
N PRO A 101 -7.53 0.04 7.80
CA PRO A 101 -8.00 -0.84 6.75
C PRO A 101 -9.41 -0.51 6.31
N GLY A 102 -9.62 -0.51 4.99
CA GLY A 102 -10.92 -0.43 4.34
C GLY A 102 -11.32 -1.74 3.70
N ASP A 103 -12.31 -1.66 2.82
CA ASP A 103 -12.84 -2.83 2.11
C ASP A 103 -11.72 -3.58 1.35
N GLY A 104 -11.74 -4.90 1.42
CA GLY A 104 -10.73 -5.77 0.81
C GLY A 104 -9.38 -5.83 1.54
N VAL A 105 -9.30 -5.32 2.78
CA VAL A 105 -8.08 -5.33 3.60
C VAL A 105 -8.38 -5.90 4.99
N GLU A 106 -7.48 -6.72 5.49
CA GLU A 106 -7.54 -7.22 6.87
C GLU A 106 -6.20 -7.07 7.59
N VAL A 107 -6.25 -7.11 8.91
CA VAL A 107 -5.08 -7.17 9.76
C VAL A 107 -4.49 -8.59 9.71
N GLU A 108 -3.18 -8.71 9.40
CA GLU A 108 -2.53 -10.01 9.22
C GLU A 108 -2.43 -10.82 10.54
N ALA A 109 -2.14 -10.12 11.64
CA ALA A 109 -2.04 -10.70 12.98
C ALA A 109 -2.22 -9.60 14.04
N ALA A 110 -2.44 -10.01 15.30
CA ALA A 110 -2.46 -9.07 16.41
C ALA A 110 -1.17 -8.23 16.46
N PRO A 111 -1.26 -6.92 16.77
CA PRO A 111 -0.10 -6.07 16.91
C PRO A 111 0.92 -6.60 17.89
N ARG A 112 2.19 -6.48 17.55
CA ARG A 112 3.33 -6.83 18.40
C ARG A 112 4.44 -5.82 18.22
N GLU A 113 5.14 -5.48 19.31
CA GLU A 113 6.23 -4.49 19.30
C GLU A 113 5.79 -3.18 18.59
N GLY A 114 4.58 -2.71 18.86
CA GLY A 114 3.99 -1.53 18.24
C GLY A 114 3.69 -1.64 16.75
N LYS A 115 3.85 -2.83 16.14
CA LYS A 115 3.71 -3.05 14.71
C LYS A 115 2.43 -3.80 14.35
N VAL A 116 1.76 -3.35 13.31
CA VAL A 116 0.65 -4.04 12.65
C VAL A 116 0.89 -4.11 11.14
N ASN A 117 0.58 -5.26 10.54
CA ASN A 117 0.64 -5.47 9.10
C ASN A 117 -0.76 -5.71 8.54
N PHE A 118 -0.94 -5.32 7.28
CA PHE A 118 -2.20 -5.43 6.56
C PHE A 118 -2.01 -6.22 5.27
N ARG A 119 -2.98 -7.06 4.93
CA ARG A 119 -2.97 -7.87 3.72
C ARG A 119 -4.28 -7.75 2.95
N ALA A 120 -4.21 -8.02 1.66
CA ALA A 120 -5.37 -8.07 0.79
C ALA A 120 -6.22 -9.34 1.09
N THR A 121 -7.55 -9.19 1.19
CA THR A 121 -8.47 -10.33 1.34
C THR A 121 -8.96 -10.86 0.00
N ARG A 122 -8.67 -10.15 -1.10
CA ARG A 122 -9.07 -10.49 -2.47
C ARG A 122 -8.08 -9.97 -3.49
N ASP A 123 -8.17 -10.52 -4.70
CA ASP A 123 -7.51 -9.96 -5.87
C ASP A 123 -8.12 -8.61 -6.22
N GLY A 124 -7.28 -7.64 -6.58
CA GLY A 124 -7.77 -6.31 -6.92
C GLY A 124 -6.68 -5.25 -6.97
N MET A 125 -7.10 -4.02 -7.08
CA MET A 125 -6.21 -2.86 -7.13
C MET A 125 -6.18 -2.14 -5.78
N LEU A 126 -4.99 -1.88 -5.27
CA LEU A 126 -4.76 -1.10 -4.06
C LEU A 126 -5.05 0.38 -4.33
N LEU A 127 -5.92 0.96 -3.53
CA LEU A 127 -6.14 2.40 -3.46
C LEU A 127 -5.66 2.90 -2.11
N VAL A 128 -4.76 3.88 -2.13
CA VAL A 128 -4.19 4.54 -0.94
C VAL A 128 -4.55 6.01 -0.96
N ASP A 129 -5.06 6.54 0.14
CA ASP A 129 -5.18 7.98 0.35
C ASP A 129 -3.79 8.53 0.70
N THR A 130 -3.06 8.94 -0.33
CA THR A 130 -1.66 9.36 -0.22
C THR A 130 -1.49 10.64 0.58
N GLU A 131 -2.44 11.57 0.50
CA GLU A 131 -2.39 12.83 1.26
C GLU A 131 -2.58 12.58 2.77
N ARG A 132 -3.51 11.70 3.14
CA ARG A 132 -3.67 11.33 4.54
C ARG A 132 -2.56 10.45 5.06
N LEU A 133 -2.01 9.57 4.20
CA LEU A 133 -0.82 8.78 4.54
C LEU A 133 0.36 9.70 4.87
N GLU A 134 0.59 10.74 4.07
CA GLU A 134 1.61 11.75 4.33
C GLU A 134 1.34 12.48 5.64
N ARG A 135 0.12 12.98 5.86
CA ARG A 135 -0.27 13.65 7.12
C ARG A 135 -0.07 12.75 8.33
N PHE A 136 -0.39 11.46 8.22
CA PHE A 136 -0.15 10.48 9.28
C PHE A 136 1.34 10.34 9.58
N ASN A 137 2.18 10.22 8.55
CA ASN A 137 3.63 10.07 8.69
C ASN A 137 4.35 11.33 9.17
N LEU A 138 3.70 12.49 9.08
CA LEU A 138 4.17 13.75 9.69
C LEU A 138 3.86 13.86 11.18
N VAL A 139 3.04 12.97 11.74
CA VAL A 139 2.85 12.89 13.20
C VAL A 139 4.09 12.22 13.79
N PRO A 140 4.75 12.86 14.79
CA PRO A 140 5.92 12.25 15.43
C PRO A 140 5.62 10.86 16.02
N ASP A 141 6.63 10.01 16.03
CA ASP A 141 6.64 8.70 16.70
C ASP A 141 5.70 7.64 16.09
N VAL A 142 5.12 7.89 14.94
CA VAL A 142 4.33 6.92 14.18
C VAL A 142 4.80 6.84 12.74
N MET A 143 4.56 5.71 12.09
CA MET A 143 4.82 5.54 10.66
C MET A 143 3.88 4.51 10.05
N CYS A 144 3.58 4.69 8.78
CA CYS A 144 2.90 3.72 7.95
C CYS A 144 3.56 3.69 6.56
N CYS A 145 3.86 2.52 6.06
CA CYS A 145 4.33 2.32 4.70
C CYS A 145 3.38 1.40 3.95
N THR A 146 3.21 1.64 2.65
CA THR A 146 2.33 0.88 1.77
C THR A 146 3.08 0.46 0.51
N ARG A 147 2.53 -0.51 -0.24
CA ARG A 147 2.86 -0.66 -1.65
C ARG A 147 2.39 0.57 -2.42
N HIS A 148 2.89 0.74 -3.64
CA HIS A 148 2.48 1.84 -4.50
C HIS A 148 0.96 1.87 -4.70
N ASN A 149 0.38 3.08 -4.71
CA ASN A 149 -1.00 3.29 -5.09
C ASN A 149 -1.25 2.73 -6.50
N TYR A 150 -2.41 2.15 -6.73
CA TYR A 150 -2.79 1.45 -7.96
C TYR A 150 -2.03 0.15 -8.26
N SER A 151 -1.28 -0.41 -7.31
CA SER A 151 -0.70 -1.74 -7.47
C SER A 151 -1.79 -2.81 -7.57
N VAL A 152 -1.66 -3.71 -8.53
CA VAL A 152 -2.50 -4.91 -8.61
C VAL A 152 -1.98 -5.95 -7.62
N LEU A 153 -2.87 -6.45 -6.77
CA LEU A 153 -2.57 -7.38 -5.70
C LEU A 153 -3.37 -8.67 -5.86
N THR A 154 -2.80 -9.76 -5.40
CA THR A 154 -3.52 -11.03 -5.17
C THR A 154 -3.91 -11.16 -3.70
N ALA A 155 -4.97 -11.92 -3.43
CA ALA A 155 -5.39 -12.25 -2.07
C ALA A 155 -4.22 -12.78 -1.24
N GLY A 156 -4.13 -12.39 0.03
CA GLY A 156 -3.04 -12.74 0.94
C GLY A 156 -1.79 -11.86 0.81
N THR A 157 -1.67 -11.03 -0.23
CA THR A 157 -0.52 -10.14 -0.40
C THR A 157 -0.48 -9.08 0.70
N ARG A 158 0.67 -8.96 1.40
CA ARG A 158 0.90 -7.86 2.35
C ARG A 158 1.01 -6.54 1.59
N LEU A 159 0.18 -5.58 1.96
CA LEU A 159 0.05 -4.30 1.26
C LEU A 159 0.56 -3.09 2.06
N ALA A 160 0.51 -3.17 3.40
CA ALA A 160 0.93 -2.09 4.28
C ALA A 160 1.44 -2.61 5.61
N GLY A 161 2.18 -1.75 6.31
CA GLY A 161 2.55 -1.94 7.70
C GLY A 161 2.61 -0.61 8.41
N SER A 162 2.08 -0.54 9.63
CA SER A 162 2.15 0.63 10.50
C SER A 162 2.88 0.29 11.79
N ARG A 163 3.48 1.30 12.40
CA ARG A 163 4.22 1.16 13.65
C ARG A 163 4.10 2.41 14.52
N ALA A 164 3.92 2.17 15.83
CA ALA A 164 4.31 3.10 16.88
C ALA A 164 5.80 2.86 17.18
N ILE A 165 6.62 3.90 17.09
CA ILE A 165 8.09 3.74 17.16
C ILE A 165 8.61 3.59 18.59
N PRO A 166 8.26 4.48 19.55
CA PRO A 166 8.67 4.34 20.94
C PRO A 166 7.74 3.39 21.69
N LEU A 167 8.26 2.77 22.76
CA LEU A 167 7.49 1.88 23.63
C LEU A 167 6.21 2.53 24.17
N PHE A 168 6.27 3.86 24.41
CA PHE A 168 5.12 4.66 24.81
C PHE A 168 5.05 5.94 23.98
N LEU A 169 3.88 6.20 23.42
CA LEU A 169 3.55 7.45 22.74
C LEU A 169 2.91 8.43 23.71
N SER A 170 3.13 9.73 23.52
CA SER A 170 2.33 10.71 24.23
C SER A 170 0.85 10.60 23.82
N ARG A 171 -0.07 10.70 24.78
CA ARG A 171 -1.51 10.65 24.48
C ARG A 171 -1.95 11.72 23.47
N PRO A 172 -1.47 12.99 23.55
CA PRO A 172 -1.76 13.98 22.52
C PRO A 172 -1.26 13.58 21.12
N GLY A 173 -0.05 13.01 21.02
CA GLY A 173 0.50 12.50 19.75
C GLY A 173 -0.33 11.35 19.17
N PHE A 174 -0.71 10.41 20.03
CA PHE A 174 -1.60 9.30 19.63
C PHE A 174 -2.96 9.80 19.13
N LEU A 175 -3.60 10.70 19.88
CA LEU A 175 -4.90 11.29 19.48
C LEU A 175 -4.78 12.07 18.18
N LYS A 176 -3.67 12.79 17.96
CA LYS A 176 -3.40 13.45 16.68
C LYS A 176 -3.25 12.45 15.54
N ALA A 177 -2.57 11.32 15.75
CA ALA A 177 -2.48 10.26 14.74
C ALA A 177 -3.86 9.67 14.42
N LEU A 178 -4.70 9.40 15.44
CA LEU A 178 -6.05 8.89 15.23
C LEU A 178 -6.93 9.90 14.48
N SER A 179 -6.87 11.20 14.80
CA SER A 179 -7.67 12.21 14.13
C SER A 179 -7.42 12.28 12.61
N VAL A 180 -6.20 11.98 12.16
CA VAL A 180 -5.91 11.86 10.72
C VAL A 180 -6.63 10.68 10.08
N LEU A 181 -6.96 9.64 10.86
CA LEU A 181 -7.58 8.41 10.37
C LEU A 181 -9.12 8.41 10.50
N GLU A 182 -9.72 9.36 11.18
CA GLU A 182 -11.18 9.40 11.45
C GLU A 182 -12.01 9.63 10.18
N ASP A 183 -11.46 10.28 9.15
CA ASP A 183 -12.17 10.58 7.88
C ASP A 183 -12.38 9.34 6.98
N GLY A 184 -12.13 8.14 7.49
CA GLY A 184 -12.32 6.88 6.77
C GLY A 184 -11.02 6.08 6.59
N PRO A 185 -11.07 4.94 5.88
CA PRO A 185 -9.93 4.06 5.72
C PRO A 185 -8.79 4.71 4.93
N LEU A 186 -7.53 4.38 5.29
CA LEU A 186 -6.34 4.90 4.65
C LEU A 186 -6.03 4.16 3.34
N PHE A 187 -6.41 2.90 3.27
CA PHE A 187 -6.22 2.06 2.08
C PHE A 187 -7.32 1.01 1.96
N LYS A 188 -7.63 0.64 0.72
CA LYS A 188 -8.61 -0.40 0.36
C LYS A 188 -8.16 -1.16 -0.88
N VAL A 189 -8.66 -2.38 -1.07
CA VAL A 189 -8.45 -3.17 -2.29
C VAL A 189 -9.78 -3.31 -3.02
N VAL A 190 -9.87 -2.66 -4.18
CA VAL A 190 -11.07 -2.73 -5.03
C VAL A 190 -10.93 -3.89 -6.01
N PRO A 191 -12.01 -4.68 -6.22
CA PRO A 191 -11.95 -5.78 -7.15
C PRO A 191 -11.75 -5.27 -8.58
N MET A 192 -10.97 -6.00 -9.38
CA MET A 192 -10.86 -5.73 -10.81
C MET A 192 -12.15 -6.18 -11.50
N ARG A 193 -12.73 -5.31 -12.32
CA ARG A 193 -13.85 -5.69 -13.17
C ARG A 193 -13.37 -6.47 -14.39
N LYS A 194 -14.19 -7.39 -14.87
CA LYS A 194 -13.97 -8.05 -16.16
C LYS A 194 -14.46 -7.11 -17.25
N ALA A 195 -13.55 -6.62 -18.08
CA ALA A 195 -13.90 -5.74 -19.19
C ALA A 195 -14.51 -6.54 -20.35
N LYS A 196 -15.44 -5.91 -21.06
CA LYS A 196 -15.90 -6.32 -22.39
C LYS A 196 -15.12 -5.53 -23.42
N ILE A 197 -14.18 -6.19 -24.09
CA ILE A 197 -13.19 -5.55 -24.94
C ILE A 197 -13.67 -5.53 -26.38
N GLY A 198 -13.70 -4.33 -26.96
CA GLY A 198 -13.76 -4.12 -28.41
C GLY A 198 -12.36 -3.88 -28.95
N ILE A 199 -11.97 -4.54 -30.03
CA ILE A 199 -10.68 -4.31 -30.69
C ILE A 199 -10.93 -3.61 -32.01
N LEU A 200 -10.29 -2.45 -32.23
CA LEU A 200 -10.30 -1.73 -33.50
C LEU A 200 -8.87 -1.68 -34.05
N VAL A 201 -8.61 -2.48 -35.08
CA VAL A 201 -7.35 -2.47 -35.80
C VAL A 201 -7.46 -1.45 -36.93
N THR A 202 -6.66 -0.38 -36.85
CA THR A 202 -6.61 0.65 -37.92
C THR A 202 -5.37 0.44 -38.78
N GLY A 203 -5.43 0.88 -40.00
CA GLY A 203 -4.36 0.79 -40.99
C GLY A 203 -4.87 0.28 -42.33
N THR A 204 -4.65 1.05 -43.37
CA THR A 204 -5.13 0.75 -44.73
C THR A 204 -4.54 -0.56 -45.25
N GLU A 205 -3.27 -0.87 -44.96
CA GLU A 205 -2.60 -2.07 -45.43
C GLU A 205 -3.19 -3.34 -44.78
N VAL A 206 -3.52 -3.28 -43.49
CA VAL A 206 -4.15 -4.40 -42.77
C VAL A 206 -5.59 -4.55 -43.24
N PHE A 207 -6.31 -3.47 -43.39
CA PHE A 207 -7.69 -3.48 -43.87
C PHE A 207 -7.82 -4.08 -45.29
N GLN A 208 -6.87 -3.81 -46.16
CA GLN A 208 -6.82 -4.36 -47.56
C GLN A 208 -6.23 -5.79 -47.58
N GLY A 209 -5.78 -6.32 -46.45
CA GLY A 209 -5.17 -7.65 -46.39
C GLY A 209 -3.77 -7.74 -47.00
N LEU A 210 -3.09 -6.60 -47.19
CA LEU A 210 -1.71 -6.57 -47.69
C LEU A 210 -0.70 -6.99 -46.64
N ILE A 211 -1.04 -6.79 -45.35
CA ILE A 211 -0.25 -7.19 -44.20
C ILE A 211 -1.15 -8.00 -43.25
N GLU A 212 -0.62 -9.09 -42.69
CA GLU A 212 -1.32 -9.89 -41.68
C GLU A 212 -1.40 -9.14 -40.37
N ASP A 213 -2.61 -9.07 -39.78
CA ASP A 213 -2.80 -8.49 -38.45
C ASP A 213 -2.17 -9.37 -37.38
N ARG A 214 -1.25 -8.79 -36.60
CA ARG A 214 -0.63 -9.43 -35.44
C ARG A 214 -1.10 -8.84 -34.10
N PHE A 215 -1.85 -7.75 -34.10
CA PHE A 215 -2.27 -7.06 -32.89
C PHE A 215 -3.50 -7.70 -32.24
N ALA A 216 -4.56 -7.97 -32.99
CA ALA A 216 -5.78 -8.55 -32.43
C ALA A 216 -5.53 -9.90 -31.74
N PRO A 217 -4.71 -10.83 -32.27
CA PRO A 217 -4.36 -12.06 -31.55
C PRO A 217 -3.66 -11.81 -30.21
N ILE A 218 -2.70 -10.85 -30.16
CA ILE A 218 -1.96 -10.50 -28.94
C ILE A 218 -2.91 -9.89 -27.91
N ILE A 219 -3.78 -8.95 -28.31
CA ILE A 219 -4.76 -8.32 -27.41
C ILE A 219 -5.75 -9.36 -26.90
N THR A 220 -6.23 -10.26 -27.76
CA THR A 220 -7.12 -11.35 -27.40
C THR A 220 -6.48 -12.27 -26.36
N GLN A 221 -5.23 -12.65 -26.54
CA GLN A 221 -4.49 -13.45 -25.57
C GLN A 221 -4.35 -12.74 -24.22
N LYS A 222 -4.03 -11.43 -24.22
CA LYS A 222 -3.98 -10.61 -22.99
C LYS A 222 -5.33 -10.51 -22.31
N ALA A 223 -6.40 -10.29 -23.08
CA ALA A 223 -7.75 -10.26 -22.54
C ALA A 223 -8.10 -11.56 -21.81
N GLN A 224 -7.79 -12.71 -22.41
CA GLN A 224 -8.00 -14.03 -21.80
C GLN A 224 -7.19 -14.22 -20.51
N GLN A 225 -5.92 -13.77 -20.47
CA GLN A 225 -5.08 -13.85 -19.28
C GLN A 225 -5.66 -13.05 -18.10
N HIS A 226 -6.39 -11.98 -18.39
CA HIS A 226 -7.06 -11.14 -17.38
C HIS A 226 -8.55 -11.49 -17.22
N HIS A 227 -9.00 -12.65 -17.74
CA HIS A 227 -10.38 -13.10 -17.67
C HIS A 227 -11.40 -12.09 -18.24
N CYS A 228 -10.97 -11.27 -19.21
CA CYS A 228 -11.80 -10.34 -19.95
C CYS A 228 -12.37 -11.01 -21.20
N GLU A 229 -13.50 -10.50 -21.70
CA GLU A 229 -14.18 -10.99 -22.90
C GLU A 229 -13.90 -10.06 -24.08
N VAL A 230 -13.47 -10.60 -25.23
CA VAL A 230 -13.42 -9.84 -26.49
C VAL A 230 -14.78 -9.99 -27.17
N VAL A 231 -15.58 -8.92 -27.16
CA VAL A 231 -16.94 -8.96 -27.73
C VAL A 231 -16.96 -8.80 -29.24
N LYS A 232 -16.01 -8.02 -29.81
CA LYS A 232 -15.91 -7.81 -31.25
C LYS A 232 -14.53 -7.28 -31.64
N THR A 233 -14.06 -7.71 -32.81
CA THR A 233 -12.87 -7.16 -33.48
C THR A 233 -13.28 -6.55 -34.81
N LEU A 234 -12.85 -5.32 -35.07
CA LEU A 234 -13.11 -4.60 -36.33
C LEU A 234 -11.79 -4.12 -36.94
N PHE A 235 -11.79 -3.99 -38.26
CA PHE A 235 -10.70 -3.44 -39.04
C PHE A 235 -11.21 -2.20 -39.75
N ALA A 236 -10.44 -1.13 -39.69
CA ALA A 236 -10.76 0.12 -40.42
C ALA A 236 -9.52 0.65 -41.16
N PRO A 237 -9.69 1.23 -42.35
CA PRO A 237 -8.61 1.96 -43.00
C PRO A 237 -8.33 3.26 -42.20
N ASP A 238 -7.27 3.98 -42.60
CA ASP A 238 -6.92 5.28 -42.01
C ASP A 238 -7.88 6.38 -42.52
N ASP A 239 -9.13 6.30 -42.04
CA ASP A 239 -10.22 7.21 -42.37
C ASP A 239 -10.98 7.54 -41.07
N ALA A 240 -11.05 8.83 -40.71
CA ALA A 240 -11.61 9.29 -39.46
C ALA A 240 -13.11 8.90 -39.30
N ASP A 241 -13.90 9.01 -40.37
CA ASP A 241 -15.34 8.67 -40.32
C ASP A 241 -15.56 7.16 -40.09
N LEU A 242 -14.72 6.33 -40.75
CA LEU A 242 -14.79 4.89 -40.60
C LEU A 242 -14.29 4.44 -39.20
N ILE A 243 -13.29 5.12 -38.65
CA ILE A 243 -12.84 4.90 -37.27
C ILE A 243 -13.96 5.26 -36.29
N VAL A 244 -14.62 6.41 -36.45
CA VAL A 244 -15.79 6.81 -35.61
C VAL A 244 -16.89 5.76 -35.68
N ARG A 245 -17.22 5.26 -36.87
CA ARG A 245 -18.21 4.19 -37.05
C ARG A 245 -17.77 2.92 -36.34
N GLY A 246 -16.52 2.52 -36.51
CA GLY A 246 -15.96 1.35 -35.85
C GLY A 246 -16.06 1.42 -34.30
N VAL A 247 -15.78 2.59 -33.74
CA VAL A 247 -15.94 2.83 -32.26
C VAL A 247 -17.40 2.66 -31.86
N ARG A 248 -18.36 3.27 -32.61
CA ARG A 248 -19.80 3.13 -32.31
C ARG A 248 -20.27 1.68 -32.41
N ASP A 249 -19.86 0.97 -33.46
CA ASP A 249 -20.19 -0.44 -33.65
C ASP A 249 -19.67 -1.34 -32.54
N LEU A 250 -18.51 -1.01 -31.93
CA LEU A 250 -17.99 -1.71 -30.78
C LEU A 250 -18.77 -1.40 -29.50
N LEU A 251 -19.15 -0.14 -29.30
CA LEU A 251 -20.00 0.26 -28.18
C LEU A 251 -21.38 -0.39 -28.26
N ASP A 252 -21.99 -0.42 -29.44
CA ASP A 252 -23.29 -1.08 -29.71
C ASP A 252 -23.21 -2.61 -29.51
N ALA A 253 -22.03 -3.20 -29.74
CA ALA A 253 -21.75 -4.59 -29.41
C ALA A 253 -21.55 -4.85 -27.90
N GLY A 254 -21.64 -3.80 -27.08
CA GLY A 254 -21.54 -3.86 -25.63
C GLY A 254 -20.10 -3.79 -25.09
N ALA A 255 -19.13 -3.33 -25.89
CA ALA A 255 -17.77 -3.07 -25.39
C ALA A 255 -17.81 -1.92 -24.37
N ASP A 256 -17.14 -2.12 -23.25
CA ASP A 256 -16.93 -1.10 -22.20
C ASP A 256 -15.45 -0.71 -22.06
N PHE A 257 -14.60 -1.34 -22.87
CA PHE A 257 -13.18 -1.03 -23.02
C PHE A 257 -12.78 -1.25 -24.50
N ILE A 258 -12.30 -0.22 -25.16
CA ILE A 258 -11.88 -0.31 -26.57
C ILE A 258 -10.37 -0.18 -26.64
N VAL A 259 -9.73 -1.11 -27.37
CA VAL A 259 -8.31 -1.08 -27.69
C VAL A 259 -8.17 -0.79 -29.18
N THR A 260 -7.49 0.30 -29.52
CA THR A 260 -7.13 0.61 -30.89
C THR A 260 -5.65 0.34 -31.14
N THR A 261 -5.31 -0.06 -32.35
CA THR A 261 -3.92 -0.34 -32.75
C THR A 261 -3.60 0.43 -34.02
N ALA A 262 -2.33 0.83 -34.18
CA ALA A 262 -1.80 1.61 -35.30
C ALA A 262 -2.34 3.07 -35.39
N GLY A 263 -1.86 3.84 -36.34
CA GLY A 263 -2.34 5.20 -36.63
C GLY A 263 -2.12 6.25 -35.54
N MET A 264 -1.10 6.04 -34.66
CA MET A 264 -0.80 6.89 -33.50
C MET A 264 0.54 7.64 -33.64
N SER A 265 1.17 7.58 -34.82
CA SER A 265 2.45 8.24 -35.12
C SER A 265 2.28 9.71 -35.46
N VAL A 266 3.37 10.38 -35.79
CA VAL A 266 3.39 11.79 -36.26
C VAL A 266 3.12 11.93 -37.77
N ASP A 267 2.81 10.83 -38.43
CA ASP A 267 2.52 10.83 -39.87
C ASP A 267 1.20 11.58 -40.14
N PRO A 268 1.13 12.46 -41.15
CA PRO A 268 -0.08 13.16 -41.50
C PRO A 268 -1.28 12.28 -41.83
N ASP A 269 -1.02 11.02 -42.24
CA ASP A 269 -2.03 10.02 -42.56
C ASP A 269 -2.55 9.23 -41.36
N ASP A 270 -1.99 9.48 -40.16
CA ASP A 270 -2.42 8.84 -38.91
C ASP A 270 -3.69 9.48 -38.35
N LEU A 271 -4.83 9.07 -38.83
CA LEU A 271 -6.15 9.66 -38.52
C LEU A 271 -6.84 9.01 -37.29
N THR A 272 -6.24 7.97 -36.66
CA THR A 272 -6.85 7.25 -35.54
C THR A 272 -7.13 8.17 -34.35
N ARG A 273 -6.18 9.02 -33.96
CA ARG A 273 -6.36 9.97 -32.85
C ARG A 273 -7.47 10.98 -33.15
N LYS A 274 -7.55 11.47 -34.41
CA LYS A 274 -8.60 12.38 -34.83
C LYS A 274 -9.97 11.72 -34.77
N GLY A 275 -10.10 10.51 -35.32
CA GLY A 275 -11.34 9.75 -35.29
C GLY A 275 -11.80 9.42 -33.88
N LEU A 276 -10.90 9.06 -32.96
CA LEU A 276 -11.24 8.83 -31.55
C LEU A 276 -11.74 10.12 -30.87
N THR A 277 -11.12 11.26 -31.12
CA THR A 277 -11.56 12.56 -30.59
C THR A 277 -12.96 12.92 -31.13
N GLU A 278 -13.22 12.72 -32.41
CA GLU A 278 -14.53 12.96 -33.05
C GLU A 278 -15.58 11.93 -32.53
N ALA A 279 -15.18 10.75 -32.10
CA ALA A 279 -16.07 9.78 -31.49
C ALA A 279 -16.55 10.17 -30.06
N GLY A 280 -15.99 11.24 -29.47
CA GLY A 280 -16.47 11.81 -28.20
C GLY A 280 -15.58 11.57 -27.00
N LEU A 281 -14.27 11.39 -27.18
CA LEU A 281 -13.34 11.35 -26.05
C LEU A 281 -13.37 12.70 -25.30
N THR A 282 -13.62 12.67 -24.00
CA THR A 282 -13.68 13.87 -23.13
C THR A 282 -12.36 14.15 -22.42
N ASP A 283 -11.61 13.10 -22.06
CA ASP A 283 -10.34 13.19 -21.35
C ASP A 283 -9.27 12.42 -22.10
N THR A 284 -8.12 13.04 -22.33
CA THR A 284 -6.99 12.40 -23.01
C THR A 284 -5.71 12.54 -22.18
N LEU A 285 -5.03 11.43 -21.97
CA LEU A 285 -3.67 11.37 -21.44
C LEU A 285 -2.77 10.91 -22.57
N SER A 286 -1.81 11.75 -22.97
CA SER A 286 -0.77 11.35 -23.92
C SER A 286 0.48 10.99 -23.14
N GLY A 287 0.91 9.72 -23.24
CA GLY A 287 2.20 9.27 -22.79
C GLY A 287 3.26 9.45 -23.87
N VAL A 288 4.52 9.64 -23.48
CA VAL A 288 5.68 9.64 -24.37
C VAL A 288 6.31 8.26 -24.36
#